data_0db4438a38aeb539b24c19d632253f58
#
_entry.id   0db4438a38aeb539b24c19d632253f58
#
_cell.length_a   1.000
_cell.length_b   1.000
_cell.length_c   1.000
_cell.angle_alpha   90.00
_cell.angle_beta   90.00
_cell.angle_gamma   90.00
#
_symmetry.space_group_name_H-M   'P 1'
#
loop_
_entity.id
_entity.type
_entity.pdbx_description
1 polymer ?
#
loop_
_entity_poly.entity_id
_entity_poly.type
_entity_poly.pdbx_seq_one_letter_code
_entity_poly.pdbx_strand_id
1 'polypeptide(L)'
;MRTSRSLVTPVILALGALPLHCIGNPISEHHMAEMAHASAALTPAVLGSVSFETSCKRQVKAELNRAVALLHSFWLDGAEKTFKAVAKRDPDCAMAQWGVAMANFNQVNGGPTPAGVAAANQALAKAGAAREKDPREAAYIGALHSFFDGFTEKDFQIYAARYADAMARVAAAYPSDLEAQVFYALALINSGQREDLALANEKAAVAILYPLFRTHPNHPGIAHYIIHACDNPGMAQEGIEAAVRYAAIAPAAPHALHMPSHIFMRLGLWQDDIRSNLASKAASEDPAVRVGAESRLHAMDFLEYAYLQGGQVSQAAAIAAEAKTVRQSDVDPRYPNYYSIVEARYPVLLAIETQDWTMAADLKLEGPNWFSQAQALLAHAIAAGHLHDAERGKAAGEALEASVTAYPQVRAGSPNAALPDEIRAWVRFSQGDLPGAVGLLQPVADRQDKLGEGGIEVPAREMLAEMLLLSGQFAEALQQYQGVLASDPNRFNALLGAGRAAEGLGERPVAANYYRTLLANCAGANGSALAALRHPRTVVEEMAGQPVSGNASATANQ
;
A
#
# COMPACT_ATOMS: atom_id res chain seq x y z
N MET A 1 -22.54 5.81 -55.49
CA MET A 1 -22.37 5.75 -54.04
C MET A 1 -21.23 4.80 -53.75
N ARG A 2 -20.07 5.34 -53.41
CA ARG A 2 -18.87 4.55 -53.11
C ARG A 2 -18.75 4.46 -51.59
N THR A 3 -18.78 3.25 -51.03
CA THR A 3 -18.58 2.97 -49.61
C THR A 3 -17.06 2.81 -49.37
N SER A 4 -16.47 3.76 -48.65
CA SER A 4 -15.11 3.67 -48.17
C SER A 4 -15.05 2.75 -46.92
N ARG A 5 -14.34 1.65 -47.02
CA ARG A 5 -13.95 0.82 -45.87
C ARG A 5 -12.67 1.42 -45.25
N SER A 6 -12.77 1.91 -44.03
CA SER A 6 -11.61 2.29 -43.23
C SER A 6 -10.95 1.03 -42.69
N LEU A 7 -9.70 0.81 -43.11
CA LEU A 7 -8.79 -0.19 -42.54
C LEU A 7 -8.25 0.39 -41.22
N VAL A 8 -8.59 -0.24 -40.12
CA VAL A 8 -7.97 -0.01 -38.81
C VAL A 8 -6.72 -0.86 -38.77
N THR A 9 -5.57 -0.22 -38.83
CA THR A 9 -4.27 -0.88 -38.66
C THR A 9 -4.01 -1.06 -37.16
N PRO A 10 -3.71 -2.28 -36.66
CA PRO A 10 -3.33 -2.44 -35.27
C PRO A 10 -1.93 -1.86 -35.04
N VAL A 11 -1.84 -0.91 -34.12
CA VAL A 11 -0.56 -0.41 -33.60
C VAL A 11 -0.02 -1.49 -32.65
N ILE A 12 0.96 -2.25 -33.15
CA ILE A 12 1.78 -3.13 -32.29
C ILE A 12 2.71 -2.22 -31.50
N LEU A 13 2.40 -1.95 -30.24
CA LEU A 13 3.35 -1.40 -29.29
C LEU A 13 4.43 -2.47 -29.03
N ALA A 14 5.57 -2.32 -29.64
CA ALA A 14 6.76 -3.06 -29.26
C ALA A 14 7.20 -2.58 -27.87
N LEU A 15 6.89 -3.38 -26.85
CA LEU A 15 7.52 -3.28 -25.53
C LEU A 15 9.02 -3.59 -25.71
N GLY A 16 9.79 -2.54 -25.95
CA GLY A 16 11.25 -2.61 -25.89
C GLY A 16 11.65 -2.93 -24.46
N ALA A 17 12.17 -4.14 -24.25
CA ALA A 17 12.88 -4.49 -23.03
C ALA A 17 14.09 -3.55 -22.89
N LEU A 18 13.95 -2.49 -22.10
CA LEU A 18 15.11 -1.73 -21.62
C LEU A 18 15.87 -2.66 -20.67
N PRO A 19 17.19 -2.86 -20.87
CA PRO A 19 17.97 -3.62 -19.92
C PRO A 19 17.95 -2.87 -18.58
N LEU A 20 17.40 -3.51 -17.55
CA LEU A 20 17.60 -3.11 -16.16
C LEU A 20 19.09 -3.13 -15.88
N HIS A 21 19.76 -1.99 -16.03
CA HIS A 21 21.09 -1.82 -15.47
C HIS A 21 20.91 -1.86 -13.96
N CYS A 22 21.58 -2.79 -13.30
CA CYS A 22 21.70 -2.89 -11.86
C CYS A 22 22.10 -1.54 -11.28
N ILE A 23 21.11 -0.81 -10.76
CA ILE A 23 21.34 0.41 -10.00
C ILE A 23 21.55 -0.02 -8.55
N GLY A 24 22.79 0.03 -8.11
CA GLY A 24 23.19 -0.12 -6.72
C GLY A 24 23.48 -1.56 -6.32
N ASN A 25 24.62 -1.75 -5.65
CA ASN A 25 24.94 -2.97 -4.92
C ASN A 25 23.78 -3.32 -3.98
N PRO A 26 23.25 -4.55 -3.99
CA PRO A 26 22.29 -4.97 -2.99
C PRO A 26 22.91 -4.73 -1.61
N ILE A 27 22.15 -4.10 -0.70
CA ILE A 27 22.53 -4.04 0.71
C ILE A 27 22.77 -5.49 1.12
N SER A 28 24.00 -5.86 1.47
CA SER A 28 24.34 -7.25 1.74
C SER A 28 23.53 -7.75 2.92
N GLU A 29 23.10 -9.02 2.90
CA GLU A 29 22.41 -9.67 4.03
C GLU A 29 23.18 -9.51 5.36
N HIS A 30 24.50 -9.40 5.28
CA HIS A 30 25.38 -9.17 6.43
C HIS A 30 25.18 -7.79 7.06
N HIS A 31 24.92 -6.76 6.25
CA HIS A 31 24.69 -5.39 6.75
C HIS A 31 23.31 -5.25 7.41
N MET A 32 22.32 -6.00 6.93
CA MET A 32 20.97 -6.03 7.51
C MET A 32 20.94 -6.81 8.84
N ALA A 33 21.72 -7.88 8.96
CA ALA A 33 21.85 -8.65 10.20
C ALA A 33 22.60 -7.88 11.30
N GLU A 34 23.61 -7.08 10.96
CA GLU A 34 24.31 -6.22 11.92
C GLU A 34 23.45 -5.07 12.44
N MET A 35 22.48 -4.57 11.63
CA MET A 35 21.59 -3.50 12.05
C MET A 35 20.50 -3.97 13.05
N ALA A 36 20.14 -5.25 13.04
CA ALA A 36 19.12 -5.83 13.92
C ALA A 36 19.58 -6.00 15.38
N HIS A 37 20.86 -5.89 15.69
CA HIS A 37 21.41 -6.20 17.01
C HIS A 37 21.91 -5.01 17.83
N ALA A 38 21.72 -3.78 17.39
CA ALA A 38 22.14 -2.61 18.16
C ALA A 38 21.00 -2.10 19.05
N SER A 39 20.99 -2.48 20.32
CA SER A 39 20.38 -1.72 21.42
C SER A 39 21.06 -0.33 21.54
N ALA A 40 21.17 0.38 20.43
CA ALA A 40 21.71 1.73 20.38
C ALA A 40 20.66 2.70 20.92
N ALA A 41 21.08 3.61 21.79
CA ALA A 41 20.25 4.76 22.15
C ALA A 41 19.73 5.41 20.85
N LEU A 42 18.42 5.78 20.79
CA LEU A 42 17.79 6.38 19.63
C LEU A 42 18.47 7.72 19.28
N THR A 43 19.50 7.67 18.49
CA THR A 43 20.36 8.79 18.08
C THR A 43 20.02 9.23 16.65
N PRO A 44 20.50 10.38 16.18
CA PRO A 44 20.38 10.77 14.78
C PRO A 44 20.93 9.74 13.78
N ALA A 45 21.90 8.92 14.21
CA ALA A 45 22.46 7.85 13.37
C ALA A 45 21.45 6.74 13.05
N VAL A 46 20.40 6.57 13.86
CA VAL A 46 19.40 5.50 13.72
C VAL A 46 17.97 6.00 13.51
N LEU A 47 17.74 7.31 13.60
CA LEU A 47 16.44 7.95 13.37
C LEU A 47 16.44 8.97 12.22
N GLY A 48 17.61 9.21 11.62
CA GLY A 48 17.81 10.31 10.68
C GLY A 48 18.12 11.63 11.39
N SER A 49 18.37 12.68 10.61
CA SER A 49 18.80 13.98 11.10
C SER A 49 17.72 15.02 10.95
N VAL A 50 17.27 15.60 12.05
CA VAL A 50 16.32 16.70 12.14
C VAL A 50 16.96 17.87 12.89
N SER A 51 16.75 19.08 12.41
CA SER A 51 17.15 20.32 13.08
C SER A 51 15.99 21.31 13.07
N PHE A 52 15.13 21.21 14.07
CA PHE A 52 13.97 22.08 14.23
C PHE A 52 14.31 23.21 15.20
N GLU A 53 14.54 24.39 14.67
CA GLU A 53 14.84 25.56 15.49
C GLU A 53 13.60 26.00 16.27
N THR A 54 13.76 26.27 17.56
CA THR A 54 12.66 26.67 18.45
C THR A 54 13.15 27.62 19.55
N SER A 55 12.22 28.37 20.13
CA SER A 55 12.46 29.21 21.32
C SER A 55 12.67 28.40 22.61
N CYS A 56 12.46 27.08 22.58
CA CYS A 56 12.62 26.21 23.73
C CYS A 56 14.06 26.23 24.27
N LYS A 57 14.23 25.96 25.56
CA LYS A 57 15.53 25.97 26.24
C LYS A 57 16.54 25.05 25.54
N ARG A 58 17.78 25.50 25.46
CA ARG A 58 18.88 24.75 24.81
C ARG A 58 19.02 23.32 25.33
N GLN A 59 18.75 23.07 26.62
CA GLN A 59 18.87 21.77 27.27
C GLN A 59 17.88 20.71 26.74
N VAL A 60 16.79 21.12 26.08
CA VAL A 60 15.79 20.19 25.53
C VAL A 60 15.84 20.08 24.00
N LYS A 61 16.65 20.89 23.31
CA LYS A 61 16.69 20.92 21.84
C LYS A 61 16.99 19.54 21.21
N ALA A 62 17.96 18.81 21.73
CA ALA A 62 18.32 17.49 21.20
C ALA A 62 17.17 16.49 21.35
N GLU A 63 16.45 16.53 22.48
CA GLU A 63 15.31 15.66 22.73
C GLU A 63 14.09 16.07 21.88
N LEU A 64 13.89 17.38 21.65
CA LEU A 64 12.87 17.90 20.75
C LEU A 64 13.12 17.42 19.30
N ASN A 65 14.35 17.57 18.79
CA ASN A 65 14.71 17.10 17.46
C ASN A 65 14.52 15.59 17.30
N ARG A 66 14.84 14.81 18.35
CA ARG A 66 14.54 13.37 18.37
C ARG A 66 13.03 13.10 18.30
N ALA A 67 12.22 13.86 19.03
CA ALA A 67 10.77 13.72 18.98
C ALA A 67 10.20 14.03 17.58
N VAL A 68 10.76 15.04 16.89
CA VAL A 68 10.38 15.37 15.51
C VAL A 68 10.83 14.27 14.54
N ALA A 69 12.02 13.67 14.72
CA ALA A 69 12.47 12.54 13.89
C ALA A 69 11.55 11.32 14.04
N LEU A 70 11.11 11.01 15.28
CA LEU A 70 10.11 9.96 15.54
C LEU A 70 8.77 10.30 14.88
N LEU A 71 8.33 11.56 14.96
CA LEU A 71 7.10 12.03 14.32
C LEU A 71 7.16 11.86 12.80
N HIS A 72 8.27 12.22 12.17
CA HIS A 72 8.49 12.03 10.74
C HIS A 72 8.52 10.56 10.29
N SER A 73 8.89 9.66 11.18
CA SER A 73 8.86 8.21 10.92
C SER A 73 7.54 7.55 11.37
N PHE A 74 6.51 8.33 11.67
CA PHE A 74 5.19 7.90 12.17
C PHE A 74 5.25 6.99 13.41
N TRP A 75 6.34 7.07 14.17
CA TRP A 75 6.43 6.44 15.47
C TRP A 75 5.75 7.35 16.52
N LEU A 76 4.42 7.45 16.39
CA LEU A 76 3.61 8.50 17.03
C LEU A 76 3.59 8.40 18.55
N ASP A 77 3.54 7.19 19.13
CA ASP A 77 3.55 7.00 20.58
C ASP A 77 4.91 7.37 21.19
N GLY A 78 6.00 7.03 20.52
CA GLY A 78 7.35 7.41 20.90
C GLY A 78 7.57 8.92 20.79
N ALA A 79 7.05 9.53 19.72
CA ALA A 79 7.06 10.98 19.54
C ALA A 79 6.29 11.69 20.65
N GLU A 80 5.05 11.29 20.92
CA GLU A 80 4.21 11.86 21.95
C GLU A 80 4.83 11.78 23.34
N LYS A 81 5.34 10.62 23.73
CA LYS A 81 6.07 10.41 25.00
C LYS A 81 7.27 11.35 25.13
N THR A 82 8.03 11.50 24.03
CA THR A 82 9.22 12.35 24.02
C THR A 82 8.85 13.83 24.10
N PHE A 83 7.84 14.30 23.35
CA PHE A 83 7.33 15.67 23.46
C PHE A 83 6.80 15.98 24.85
N LYS A 84 6.07 15.06 25.49
CA LYS A 84 5.61 15.20 26.89
C LYS A 84 6.77 15.31 27.88
N ALA A 85 7.86 14.56 27.64
CA ALA A 85 9.06 14.66 28.47
C ALA A 85 9.76 16.03 28.30
N VAL A 86 9.85 16.54 27.06
CA VAL A 86 10.34 17.89 26.78
C VAL A 86 9.48 18.93 27.49
N ALA A 87 8.14 18.88 27.35
CA ALA A 87 7.22 19.80 28.00
C ALA A 87 7.30 19.78 29.53
N LYS A 88 7.62 18.64 30.14
CA LYS A 88 7.86 18.54 31.60
C LYS A 88 9.14 19.25 32.02
N ARG A 89 10.20 19.20 31.20
CA ARG A 89 11.51 19.83 31.49
C ARG A 89 11.53 21.31 31.13
N ASP A 90 10.71 21.70 30.16
CA ASP A 90 10.54 23.07 29.71
C ASP A 90 9.04 23.39 29.51
N PRO A 91 8.32 23.78 30.58
CA PRO A 91 6.89 24.03 30.51
C PRO A 91 6.48 25.19 29.59
N ASP A 92 7.40 26.11 29.29
CA ASP A 92 7.18 27.25 28.40
C ASP A 92 7.51 26.93 26.94
N CYS A 93 8.04 25.74 26.63
CA CYS A 93 8.29 25.29 25.26
C CYS A 93 6.97 25.00 24.51
N ALA A 94 6.49 25.99 23.76
CA ALA A 94 5.26 25.89 22.98
C ALA A 94 5.30 24.74 21.96
N MET A 95 6.47 24.53 21.32
CA MET A 95 6.63 23.52 20.29
C MET A 95 6.63 22.08 20.84
N ALA A 96 6.90 21.87 22.12
CA ALA A 96 6.69 20.57 22.74
C ALA A 96 5.19 20.21 22.83
N GLN A 97 4.35 21.19 23.15
CA GLN A 97 2.90 21.00 23.16
C GLN A 97 2.32 20.86 21.74
N TRP A 98 2.82 21.64 20.76
CA TRP A 98 2.52 21.45 19.35
C TRP A 98 2.85 20.03 18.91
N GLY A 99 4.02 19.51 19.30
CA GLY A 99 4.43 18.13 18.96
C GLY A 99 3.51 17.05 19.56
N VAL A 100 3.00 17.26 20.80
CA VAL A 100 1.97 16.38 21.37
C VAL A 100 0.70 16.38 20.52
N ALA A 101 0.26 17.54 20.03
CA ALA A 101 -0.90 17.64 19.16
C ALA A 101 -0.64 16.97 17.79
N MET A 102 0.54 17.17 17.19
CA MET A 102 0.94 16.51 15.93
C MET A 102 0.97 14.99 16.05
N ALA A 103 1.46 14.44 17.16
CA ALA A 103 1.47 12.99 17.38
C ALA A 103 0.05 12.39 17.50
N ASN A 104 -0.96 13.20 17.77
CA ASN A 104 -2.36 12.80 17.81
C ASN A 104 -3.12 13.11 16.52
N PHE A 105 -2.47 13.68 15.51
CA PHE A 105 -3.10 14.01 14.22
C PHE A 105 -3.38 12.74 13.39
N ASN A 106 -2.48 11.75 13.42
CA ASN A 106 -2.61 10.48 12.69
C ASN A 106 -2.98 10.67 11.21
N GLN A 107 -2.27 11.54 10.53
CA GLN A 107 -2.62 12.13 9.23
C GLN A 107 -2.97 11.09 8.16
N VAL A 108 -2.04 10.24 7.79
CA VAL A 108 -2.19 9.31 6.65
C VAL A 108 -2.99 8.05 7.00
N ASN A 109 -3.16 7.76 8.30
CA ASN A 109 -3.80 6.54 8.81
C ASN A 109 -5.27 6.74 9.24
N GLY A 110 -6.04 7.52 8.50
CA GLY A 110 -7.48 7.68 8.74
C GLY A 110 -7.87 8.81 9.69
N GLY A 111 -6.91 9.62 10.14
CA GLY A 111 -7.19 10.78 11.01
C GLY A 111 -7.21 10.47 12.51
N PRO A 112 -7.45 11.50 13.35
CA PRO A 112 -7.39 11.37 14.80
C PRO A 112 -8.61 10.64 15.37
N THR A 113 -8.38 9.82 16.39
CA THR A 113 -9.47 9.28 17.22
C THR A 113 -10.14 10.39 18.06
N PRO A 114 -11.37 10.18 18.58
CA PRO A 114 -12.00 11.15 19.48
C PRO A 114 -11.13 11.51 20.70
N ALA A 115 -10.41 10.53 21.26
CA ALA A 115 -9.45 10.77 22.35
C ALA A 115 -8.24 11.58 21.87
N GLY A 116 -7.74 11.31 20.66
CA GLY A 116 -6.68 12.08 20.02
C GLY A 116 -7.06 13.53 19.77
N VAL A 117 -8.28 13.80 19.31
CA VAL A 117 -8.82 15.17 19.15
C VAL A 117 -8.83 15.91 20.48
N ALA A 118 -9.30 15.27 21.54
CA ALA A 118 -9.34 15.88 22.88
C ALA A 118 -7.91 16.18 23.39
N ALA A 119 -6.97 15.24 23.23
CA ALA A 119 -5.57 15.40 23.62
C ALA A 119 -4.88 16.52 22.83
N ALA A 120 -5.10 16.58 21.51
CA ALA A 120 -4.53 17.61 20.64
C ALA A 120 -5.06 19.00 21.00
N ASN A 121 -6.37 19.17 21.20
CA ASN A 121 -6.96 20.46 21.60
C ASN A 121 -6.42 20.94 22.96
N GLN A 122 -6.26 20.01 23.93
CA GLN A 122 -5.64 20.37 25.22
C GLN A 122 -4.19 20.83 25.06
N ALA A 123 -3.41 20.12 24.22
CA ALA A 123 -2.02 20.47 23.95
C ALA A 123 -1.91 21.82 23.22
N LEU A 124 -2.75 22.07 22.21
CA LEU A 124 -2.78 23.32 21.47
C LEU A 124 -3.17 24.51 22.36
N ALA A 125 -4.12 24.32 23.27
CA ALA A 125 -4.45 25.36 24.27
C ALA A 125 -3.23 25.72 25.14
N LYS A 126 -2.45 24.74 25.59
CA LYS A 126 -1.20 24.97 26.33
C LYS A 126 -0.14 25.66 25.47
N ALA A 127 0.03 25.22 24.20
CA ALA A 127 0.94 25.87 23.27
C ALA A 127 0.59 27.32 23.02
N GLY A 128 -0.70 27.62 22.87
CA GLY A 128 -1.21 28.99 22.74
C GLY A 128 -0.94 29.88 23.96
N ALA A 129 -1.02 29.32 25.17
CA ALA A 129 -0.78 30.02 26.43
C ALA A 129 0.72 30.19 26.78
N ALA A 130 1.64 29.47 26.12
CA ALA A 130 3.07 29.57 26.38
C ALA A 130 3.58 31.00 26.12
N ARG A 131 4.46 31.49 27.02
CA ARG A 131 4.93 32.88 27.01
C ARG A 131 6.03 33.14 26.00
N GLU A 132 6.91 32.17 25.83
CA GLU A 132 8.10 32.24 24.97
C GLU A 132 7.85 31.48 23.68
N LYS A 133 7.20 32.14 22.70
CA LYS A 133 7.08 31.62 21.34
C LYS A 133 7.30 32.73 20.34
N ASP A 134 8.07 32.45 19.30
CA ASP A 134 8.27 33.40 18.23
C ASP A 134 7.08 33.40 17.22
N PRO A 135 7.01 34.40 16.30
CA PRO A 135 5.92 34.47 15.33
C PRO A 135 5.82 33.22 14.42
N ARG A 136 6.93 32.57 14.14
CA ARG A 136 6.97 31.35 13.33
C ARG A 136 6.34 30.16 14.07
N GLU A 137 6.70 29.97 15.33
CA GLU A 137 6.09 28.94 16.19
C GLU A 137 4.59 29.19 16.37
N ALA A 138 4.18 30.44 16.54
CA ALA A 138 2.77 30.81 16.60
C ALA A 138 2.03 30.45 15.29
N ALA A 139 2.69 30.59 14.13
CA ALA A 139 2.13 30.20 12.84
C ALA A 139 1.94 28.67 12.71
N TYR A 140 2.91 27.85 13.14
CA TYR A 140 2.76 26.38 13.21
C TYR A 140 1.60 25.94 14.12
N ILE A 141 1.52 26.55 15.30
CA ILE A 141 0.44 26.25 16.27
C ILE A 141 -0.91 26.63 15.68
N GLY A 142 -1.01 27.82 15.06
CA GLY A 142 -2.22 28.29 14.39
C GLY A 142 -2.63 27.42 13.21
N ALA A 143 -1.66 26.94 12.43
CA ALA A 143 -1.93 26.03 11.33
C ALA A 143 -2.54 24.70 11.84
N LEU A 144 -1.97 24.12 12.87
CA LEU A 144 -2.49 22.87 13.42
C LEU A 144 -3.84 23.08 14.14
N HIS A 145 -4.04 24.22 14.80
CA HIS A 145 -5.34 24.58 15.38
C HIS A 145 -6.45 24.64 14.32
N SER A 146 -6.16 25.11 13.10
CA SER A 146 -7.14 25.17 12.01
C SER A 146 -7.70 23.79 11.58
N PHE A 147 -6.96 22.71 11.87
CA PHE A 147 -7.45 21.35 11.68
C PHE A 147 -8.35 20.91 12.84
N PHE A 148 -7.89 21.08 14.09
CA PHE A 148 -8.57 20.51 15.25
C PHE A 148 -9.77 21.34 15.74
N ASP A 149 -9.86 22.63 15.36
CA ASP A 149 -10.96 23.49 15.76
C ASP A 149 -12.29 23.08 15.09
N GLY A 150 -13.17 22.52 15.89
CA GLY A 150 -14.47 22.01 15.45
C GLY A 150 -14.39 20.73 14.63
N PHE A 151 -13.26 19.98 14.65
CA PHE A 151 -13.06 18.76 13.86
C PHE A 151 -14.18 17.74 14.03
N THR A 152 -14.65 17.20 12.92
CA THR A 152 -15.53 16.03 12.84
C THR A 152 -14.97 15.03 11.83
N GLU A 153 -15.05 13.74 12.15
CA GLU A 153 -14.51 12.68 11.30
C GLU A 153 -15.11 12.67 9.89
N LYS A 154 -16.42 12.89 9.76
CA LYS A 154 -17.12 12.93 8.47
C LYS A 154 -16.63 14.04 7.52
N ASP A 155 -16.06 15.13 8.08
CA ASP A 155 -15.60 16.28 7.34
C ASP A 155 -14.06 16.35 7.27
N PHE A 156 -13.38 15.21 7.52
CA PHE A 156 -11.92 15.11 7.58
C PHE A 156 -11.22 15.86 6.45
N GLN A 157 -11.65 15.69 5.20
CA GLN A 157 -11.04 16.33 4.04
C GLN A 157 -11.13 17.85 4.06
N ILE A 158 -12.20 18.41 4.63
CA ILE A 158 -12.35 19.87 4.80
C ILE A 158 -11.30 20.39 5.77
N TYR A 159 -11.10 19.69 6.90
CA TYR A 159 -10.11 20.09 7.90
C TYR A 159 -8.68 19.86 7.43
N ALA A 160 -8.41 18.78 6.68
CA ALA A 160 -7.12 18.52 6.07
C ALA A 160 -6.74 19.62 5.06
N ALA A 161 -7.69 20.06 4.23
CA ALA A 161 -7.49 21.18 3.32
C ALA A 161 -7.20 22.49 4.05
N ARG A 162 -7.95 22.79 5.14
CA ARG A 162 -7.67 23.98 5.99
C ARG A 162 -6.25 23.97 6.55
N TYR A 163 -5.79 22.81 7.01
CA TYR A 163 -4.43 22.65 7.52
C TYR A 163 -3.40 22.83 6.40
N ALA A 164 -3.62 22.25 5.23
CA ALA A 164 -2.74 22.41 4.08
C ALA A 164 -2.62 23.89 3.65
N ASP A 165 -3.74 24.61 3.56
CA ASP A 165 -3.76 26.06 3.29
C ASP A 165 -3.02 26.86 4.35
N ALA A 166 -3.16 26.48 5.61
CA ALA A 166 -2.45 27.16 6.70
C ALA A 166 -0.95 26.87 6.64
N MET A 167 -0.53 25.62 6.37
CA MET A 167 0.88 25.27 6.19
C MET A 167 1.50 25.89 4.94
N ALA A 168 0.73 26.07 3.86
CA ALA A 168 1.17 26.84 2.70
C ALA A 168 1.57 28.29 3.08
N ARG A 169 0.78 28.93 3.93
CA ARG A 169 1.11 30.28 4.43
C ARG A 169 2.36 30.27 5.32
N VAL A 170 2.54 29.25 6.17
CA VAL A 170 3.76 29.09 6.99
C VAL A 170 4.97 28.91 6.09
N ALA A 171 4.91 27.98 5.14
CA ALA A 171 6.00 27.72 4.20
C ALA A 171 6.38 28.94 3.34
N ALA A 172 5.38 29.73 2.91
CA ALA A 172 5.59 30.97 2.16
C ALA A 172 6.20 32.08 3.02
N ALA A 173 5.78 32.21 4.29
CA ALA A 173 6.30 33.23 5.21
C ALA A 173 7.74 32.90 5.69
N TYR A 174 8.09 31.62 5.74
CA TYR A 174 9.39 31.12 6.22
C TYR A 174 10.05 30.19 5.19
N PRO A 175 10.44 30.68 3.98
CA PRO A 175 10.90 29.84 2.88
C PRO A 175 12.23 29.11 3.14
N SER A 176 13.02 29.57 4.11
CA SER A 176 14.25 28.91 4.57
C SER A 176 14.04 27.89 5.69
N ASP A 177 12.82 27.79 6.23
CA ASP A 177 12.49 26.78 7.26
C ASP A 177 12.22 25.44 6.58
N LEU A 178 13.18 24.51 6.74
CA LEU A 178 13.11 23.17 6.17
C LEU A 178 11.85 22.44 6.61
N GLU A 179 11.54 22.47 7.92
CA GLU A 179 10.41 21.77 8.49
C GLU A 179 9.07 22.33 7.99
N ALA A 180 8.98 23.65 7.74
CA ALA A 180 7.79 24.26 7.15
C ALA A 180 7.50 23.68 5.76
N GLN A 181 8.54 23.51 4.93
CA GLN A 181 8.40 22.90 3.60
C GLN A 181 8.01 21.42 3.70
N VAL A 182 8.65 20.67 4.60
CA VAL A 182 8.40 19.22 4.78
C VAL A 182 7.00 18.96 5.32
N PHE A 183 6.55 19.70 6.35
CA PHE A 183 5.17 19.55 6.88
C PHE A 183 4.11 20.08 5.91
N TYR A 184 4.43 21.10 5.10
CA TYR A 184 3.52 21.53 4.03
C TYR A 184 3.34 20.43 2.97
N ALA A 185 4.41 19.79 2.54
CA ALA A 185 4.34 18.67 1.60
C ALA A 185 3.49 17.50 2.18
N LEU A 186 3.68 17.16 3.46
CA LEU A 186 2.83 16.16 4.12
C LEU A 186 1.36 16.60 4.17
N ALA A 187 1.09 17.88 4.45
CA ALA A 187 -0.26 18.41 4.48
C ALA A 187 -0.96 18.34 3.11
N LEU A 188 -0.22 18.58 2.01
CA LEU A 188 -0.70 18.39 0.65
C LEU A 188 -1.12 16.94 0.40
N ILE A 189 -0.26 15.98 0.72
CA ILE A 189 -0.55 14.54 0.57
C ILE A 189 -1.81 14.16 1.36
N ASN A 190 -1.91 14.62 2.59
CA ASN A 190 -3.03 14.30 3.48
C ASN A 190 -4.37 14.94 3.04
N SER A 191 -4.33 16.06 2.33
CA SER A 191 -5.49 16.76 1.78
C SER A 191 -5.82 16.37 0.34
N GLY A 192 -5.05 15.47 -0.27
CA GLY A 192 -5.32 14.92 -1.59
C GLY A 192 -6.70 14.26 -1.64
N GLN A 193 -7.45 14.51 -2.70
CA GLN A 193 -8.75 13.87 -2.92
C GLN A 193 -8.54 12.62 -3.76
N ARG A 194 -9.15 11.52 -3.35
CA ARG A 194 -9.06 10.25 -4.09
C ARG A 194 -9.56 10.37 -5.53
N GLU A 195 -10.47 11.29 -5.79
CA GLU A 195 -11.02 11.59 -7.10
C GLU A 195 -10.14 12.49 -7.96
N ASP A 196 -9.04 13.04 -7.42
CA ASP A 196 -8.08 13.84 -8.20
C ASP A 196 -7.17 12.94 -9.04
N LEU A 197 -7.62 12.63 -10.23
CA LEU A 197 -6.86 11.82 -11.20
C LEU A 197 -5.58 12.48 -11.70
N ALA A 198 -5.43 13.78 -11.51
CA ALA A 198 -4.24 14.52 -11.89
C ALA A 198 -3.11 14.35 -10.86
N LEU A 199 -3.42 13.83 -9.66
CA LEU A 199 -2.49 13.70 -8.53
C LEU A 199 -1.81 15.04 -8.24
N ALA A 200 -2.61 16.12 -8.22
CA ALA A 200 -2.06 17.48 -8.16
C ALA A 200 -1.31 17.75 -6.84
N ASN A 201 -1.87 17.28 -5.73
CA ASN A 201 -1.27 17.45 -4.41
C ASN A 201 -0.01 16.59 -4.24
N GLU A 202 -0.03 15.34 -4.71
CA GLU A 202 1.10 14.42 -4.67
C GLU A 202 2.27 14.95 -5.51
N LYS A 203 2.00 15.41 -6.74
CA LYS A 203 2.98 16.05 -7.60
C LYS A 203 3.55 17.35 -7.02
N ALA A 204 2.71 18.17 -6.39
CA ALA A 204 3.15 19.38 -5.71
C ALA A 204 4.05 19.04 -4.50
N ALA A 205 3.70 18.04 -3.72
CA ALA A 205 4.52 17.56 -2.60
C ALA A 205 5.88 17.04 -3.10
N VAL A 206 5.90 16.23 -4.14
CA VAL A 206 7.14 15.71 -4.77
C VAL A 206 8.02 16.85 -5.30
N ALA A 207 7.43 17.88 -5.92
CA ALA A 207 8.17 19.04 -6.41
C ALA A 207 8.84 19.85 -5.28
N ILE A 208 8.24 19.88 -4.08
CA ILE A 208 8.85 20.48 -2.89
C ILE A 208 9.95 19.55 -2.32
N LEU A 209 9.68 18.25 -2.20
CA LEU A 209 10.52 17.34 -1.43
C LEU A 209 11.79 16.91 -2.17
N TYR A 210 11.80 16.71 -3.48
CA TYR A 210 12.99 16.23 -4.20
C TYR A 210 14.19 17.21 -4.17
N PRO A 211 14.02 18.53 -4.34
CA PRO A 211 15.15 19.46 -4.13
C PRO A 211 15.71 19.37 -2.70
N LEU A 212 14.84 19.20 -1.71
CA LEU A 212 15.24 19.06 -0.30
C LEU A 212 15.94 17.71 -0.05
N PHE A 213 15.50 16.63 -0.68
CA PHE A 213 16.12 15.30 -0.56
C PHE A 213 17.60 15.30 -1.03
N ARG A 214 17.90 16.08 -2.06
CA ARG A 214 19.28 16.22 -2.55
C ARG A 214 20.18 16.98 -1.56
N THR A 215 19.66 17.97 -0.86
CA THR A 215 20.41 18.82 0.07
C THR A 215 20.39 18.30 1.52
N HIS A 216 19.35 17.55 1.90
CA HIS A 216 19.16 16.99 3.22
C HIS A 216 18.90 15.47 3.16
N PRO A 217 19.86 14.68 2.62
CA PRO A 217 19.65 13.28 2.26
C PRO A 217 19.39 12.34 3.45
N ASN A 218 19.64 12.80 4.68
CA ASN A 218 19.44 12.03 5.90
C ASN A 218 18.23 12.48 6.72
N HIS A 219 17.38 13.34 6.14
CA HIS A 219 16.16 13.78 6.80
C HIS A 219 15.04 12.74 6.64
N PRO A 220 14.52 12.13 7.75
CA PRO A 220 13.59 11.00 7.64
C PRO A 220 12.27 11.37 6.96
N GLY A 221 11.69 12.54 7.30
CA GLY A 221 10.40 12.98 6.75
C GLY A 221 10.43 13.21 5.24
N ILE A 222 11.56 13.66 4.68
CA ILE A 222 11.65 13.95 3.24
C ILE A 222 11.51 12.65 2.44
N ALA A 223 12.33 11.63 2.74
CA ALA A 223 12.28 10.34 2.04
C ALA A 223 10.91 9.65 2.25
N HIS A 224 10.41 9.67 3.49
CA HIS A 224 9.14 9.10 3.87
C HIS A 224 7.95 9.68 3.08
N TYR A 225 7.89 11.01 3.00
CA TYR A 225 6.76 11.68 2.35
C TYR A 225 6.84 11.61 0.83
N ILE A 226 8.04 11.49 0.24
CA ILE A 226 8.16 11.13 -1.19
C ILE A 226 7.53 9.77 -1.45
N ILE A 227 7.77 8.77 -0.59
CA ILE A 227 7.18 7.43 -0.74
C ILE A 227 5.65 7.54 -0.70
N HIS A 228 5.09 8.23 0.30
CA HIS A 228 3.63 8.41 0.39
C HIS A 228 3.03 9.13 -0.82
N ALA A 229 3.70 10.17 -1.33
CA ALA A 229 3.24 10.88 -2.52
C ALA A 229 3.29 10.01 -3.78
N CYS A 230 4.23 9.07 -3.85
CA CYS A 230 4.45 8.19 -4.99
C CYS A 230 3.76 6.81 -4.86
N ASP A 231 3.03 6.54 -3.76
CA ASP A 231 2.33 5.26 -3.55
C ASP A 231 1.04 5.18 -4.40
N ASN A 232 1.22 5.26 -5.69
CA ASN A 232 0.19 5.07 -6.69
C ASN A 232 0.82 4.58 -8.01
N PRO A 233 0.08 3.89 -8.89
CA PRO A 233 0.64 3.33 -10.13
C PRO A 233 1.26 4.39 -11.05
N GLY A 234 0.73 5.62 -11.04
CA GLY A 234 1.18 6.70 -11.94
C GLY A 234 2.52 7.34 -11.54
N MET A 235 2.93 7.21 -10.28
CA MET A 235 4.13 7.88 -9.74
C MET A 235 5.12 6.93 -9.05
N ALA A 236 4.81 5.63 -8.91
CA ALA A 236 5.65 4.69 -8.16
C ALA A 236 7.11 4.68 -8.62
N GLN A 237 7.36 4.78 -9.94
CA GLN A 237 8.71 4.83 -10.49
C GLN A 237 9.51 6.06 -10.00
N GLU A 238 8.84 7.17 -9.73
CA GLU A 238 9.48 8.38 -9.20
C GLU A 238 9.90 8.18 -7.72
N GLY A 239 9.18 7.33 -6.97
CA GLY A 239 9.45 7.04 -5.56
C GLY A 239 10.64 6.13 -5.28
N ILE A 240 11.19 5.44 -6.30
CA ILE A 240 12.19 4.37 -6.10
C ILE A 240 13.47 4.83 -5.40
N GLU A 241 13.98 6.04 -5.71
CA GLU A 241 15.20 6.56 -5.07
C GLU A 241 14.99 6.77 -3.56
N ALA A 242 13.85 7.33 -3.17
CA ALA A 242 13.51 7.54 -1.76
C ALA A 242 13.29 6.19 -1.05
N ALA A 243 12.61 5.24 -1.68
CA ALA A 243 12.35 3.91 -1.14
C ALA A 243 13.66 3.17 -0.84
N VAL A 244 14.59 3.10 -1.80
CA VAL A 244 15.88 2.41 -1.61
C VAL A 244 16.71 3.00 -0.45
N ARG A 245 16.56 4.31 -0.17
CA ARG A 245 17.39 5.00 0.82
C ARG A 245 16.76 5.10 2.21
N TYR A 246 15.43 5.06 2.32
CA TYR A 246 14.75 5.41 3.57
C TYR A 246 15.07 4.46 4.72
N ALA A 247 15.14 3.15 4.47
CA ALA A 247 15.52 2.16 5.49
C ALA A 247 16.88 2.45 6.12
N ALA A 248 17.84 2.97 5.35
CA ALA A 248 19.17 3.34 5.87
C ALA A 248 19.17 4.69 6.61
N ILE A 249 18.20 5.58 6.33
CA ILE A 249 18.07 6.87 7.01
C ILE A 249 17.56 6.68 8.46
N ALA A 250 16.56 5.84 8.66
CA ALA A 250 15.94 5.63 9.97
C ALA A 250 15.82 4.14 10.35
N PRO A 251 16.95 3.40 10.42
CA PRO A 251 16.95 1.94 10.58
C PRO A 251 16.38 1.43 11.91
N ALA A 252 16.20 2.28 12.91
CA ALA A 252 15.56 1.90 14.17
C ALA A 252 14.03 2.02 14.15
N ALA A 253 13.46 2.67 13.13
CA ALA A 253 12.02 2.87 13.05
C ALA A 253 11.37 1.74 12.20
N PRO A 254 10.53 0.87 12.77
CA PRO A 254 9.89 -0.23 12.02
C PRO A 254 9.15 0.27 10.79
N HIS A 255 8.42 1.37 10.91
CA HIS A 255 7.70 1.97 9.79
C HIS A 255 8.65 2.45 8.67
N ALA A 256 9.83 2.98 9.00
CA ALA A 256 10.81 3.39 7.99
C ALA A 256 11.40 2.19 7.23
N LEU A 257 11.49 1.03 7.87
CA LEU A 257 11.92 -0.22 7.26
C LEU A 257 10.81 -0.83 6.38
N HIS A 258 9.54 -0.58 6.71
CA HIS A 258 8.36 -1.03 5.97
C HIS A 258 8.08 -0.18 4.72
N MET A 259 8.12 1.14 4.85
CA MET A 259 7.66 2.07 3.80
C MET A 259 8.24 1.86 2.39
N PRO A 260 9.50 1.42 2.22
CA PRO A 260 9.99 1.08 0.88
C PRO A 260 9.13 0.04 0.16
N SER A 261 8.49 -0.89 0.90
CA SER A 261 7.67 -1.96 0.32
C SER A 261 6.44 -1.45 -0.42
N HIS A 262 5.90 -0.28 -0.06
CA HIS A 262 4.81 0.34 -0.82
C HIS A 262 5.21 0.58 -2.29
N ILE A 263 6.40 1.14 -2.51
CA ILE A 263 6.92 1.37 -3.87
C ILE A 263 7.32 0.06 -4.53
N PHE A 264 7.94 -0.87 -3.80
CA PHE A 264 8.33 -2.16 -4.35
C PHE A 264 7.12 -2.99 -4.77
N MET A 265 6.04 -2.98 -4.01
CA MET A 265 4.76 -3.60 -4.35
C MET A 265 4.19 -2.99 -5.64
N ARG A 266 4.08 -1.66 -5.74
CA ARG A 266 3.58 -0.97 -6.95
C ARG A 266 4.40 -1.28 -8.20
N LEU A 267 5.68 -1.59 -8.04
CA LEU A 267 6.59 -1.93 -9.14
C LEU A 267 6.77 -3.45 -9.35
N GLY A 268 6.09 -4.28 -8.56
CA GLY A 268 6.21 -5.73 -8.62
C GLY A 268 7.61 -6.27 -8.27
N LEU A 269 8.34 -5.56 -7.39
CA LEU A 269 9.69 -5.90 -6.92
C LEU A 269 9.60 -6.76 -5.65
N TRP A 270 9.04 -7.96 -5.78
CA TRP A 270 8.63 -8.81 -4.66
C TRP A 270 9.76 -9.18 -3.69
N GLN A 271 10.98 -9.40 -4.19
CA GLN A 271 12.10 -9.74 -3.32
C GLN A 271 12.59 -8.54 -2.49
N ASP A 272 12.48 -7.32 -3.01
CA ASP A 272 12.77 -6.09 -2.27
C ASP A 272 11.70 -5.81 -1.22
N ASP A 273 10.43 -6.06 -1.56
CA ASP A 273 9.28 -6.00 -0.67
C ASP A 273 9.46 -6.95 0.52
N ILE A 274 9.75 -8.24 0.25
CA ILE A 274 10.01 -9.25 1.28
C ILE A 274 11.15 -8.80 2.21
N ARG A 275 12.28 -8.32 1.66
CA ARG A 275 13.41 -7.86 2.50
C ARG A 275 13.01 -6.69 3.40
N SER A 276 12.30 -5.71 2.85
CA SER A 276 11.82 -4.53 3.58
C SER A 276 10.93 -4.93 4.76
N ASN A 277 9.96 -5.79 4.53
CA ASN A 277 9.00 -6.18 5.56
C ASN A 277 9.57 -7.17 6.59
N LEU A 278 10.52 -8.04 6.20
CA LEU A 278 11.26 -8.86 7.17
C LEU A 278 12.06 -7.99 8.15
N ALA A 279 12.71 -6.93 7.65
CA ALA A 279 13.44 -6.00 8.49
C ALA A 279 12.51 -5.23 9.43
N SER A 280 11.36 -4.75 8.93
CA SER A 280 10.35 -4.06 9.72
C SER A 280 9.75 -4.96 10.80
N LYS A 281 9.38 -6.19 10.43
CA LYS A 281 8.87 -7.20 11.38
C LYS A 281 9.86 -7.44 12.51
N ALA A 282 11.13 -7.71 12.18
CA ALA A 282 12.18 -7.94 13.16
C ALA A 282 12.40 -6.73 14.09
N ALA A 283 12.40 -5.51 13.54
CA ALA A 283 12.53 -4.30 14.34
C ALA A 283 11.31 -4.08 15.27
N SER A 284 10.10 -4.46 14.82
CA SER A 284 8.87 -4.38 15.64
C SER A 284 8.87 -5.37 16.80
N GLU A 285 9.64 -6.45 16.71
CA GLU A 285 9.78 -7.47 17.75
C GLU A 285 10.88 -7.13 18.77
N ASP A 286 11.71 -6.13 18.51
CA ASP A 286 12.76 -5.71 19.44
C ASP A 286 12.13 -5.04 20.68
N PRO A 287 12.31 -5.61 21.90
CA PRO A 287 11.77 -5.02 23.12
C PRO A 287 12.27 -3.61 23.42
N ALA A 288 13.39 -3.19 22.83
CA ALA A 288 13.92 -1.84 22.99
C ALA A 288 13.13 -0.80 22.17
N VAL A 289 12.52 -1.21 21.06
CA VAL A 289 11.75 -0.34 20.15
C VAL A 289 10.39 0.04 20.74
N ARG A 290 9.70 -0.89 21.42
CA ARG A 290 8.45 -0.66 22.14
C ARG A 290 7.33 -0.03 21.30
N VAL A 291 7.12 -0.54 20.09
CA VAL A 291 5.94 -0.24 19.26
C VAL A 291 4.81 -1.22 19.59
N GLY A 292 3.58 -0.87 19.26
CA GLY A 292 2.46 -1.78 19.34
C GLY A 292 2.50 -2.85 18.24
N ALA A 293 1.71 -3.90 18.41
CA ALA A 293 1.68 -5.03 17.47
C ALA A 293 1.14 -4.65 16.08
N GLU A 294 0.46 -3.51 15.95
CA GLU A 294 0.00 -2.99 14.65
C GLU A 294 1.14 -2.80 13.65
N SER A 295 2.32 -2.34 14.12
CA SER A 295 3.49 -2.17 13.25
C SER A 295 3.97 -3.50 12.68
N ARG A 296 3.99 -4.56 13.51
CA ARG A 296 4.32 -5.92 13.09
C ARG A 296 3.28 -6.49 12.13
N LEU A 297 2.00 -6.38 12.50
CA LEU A 297 0.90 -6.87 11.66
C LEU A 297 0.89 -6.18 10.29
N HIS A 298 1.15 -4.87 10.25
CA HIS A 298 1.19 -4.12 9.00
C HIS A 298 2.32 -4.62 8.07
N ALA A 299 3.52 -4.81 8.61
CA ALA A 299 4.62 -5.40 7.84
C ALA A 299 4.32 -6.84 7.39
N MET A 300 3.68 -7.64 8.25
CA MET A 300 3.31 -9.03 7.93
C MET A 300 2.26 -9.12 6.82
N ASP A 301 1.32 -8.19 6.74
CA ASP A 301 0.28 -8.11 5.70
C ASP A 301 0.92 -7.98 4.30
N PHE A 302 1.85 -7.04 4.14
CA PHE A 302 2.63 -6.90 2.91
C PHE A 302 3.54 -8.10 2.65
N LEU A 303 4.15 -8.63 3.69
CA LEU A 303 5.06 -9.78 3.59
C LEU A 303 4.34 -11.03 3.11
N GLU A 304 3.14 -11.32 3.62
CA GLU A 304 2.31 -12.43 3.13
C GLU A 304 2.01 -12.25 1.65
N TYR A 305 1.54 -11.06 1.27
CA TYR A 305 1.23 -10.76 -0.11
C TYR A 305 2.44 -10.92 -1.04
N ALA A 306 3.59 -10.35 -0.67
CA ALA A 306 4.80 -10.45 -1.46
C ALA A 306 5.30 -11.90 -1.60
N TYR A 307 5.19 -12.70 -0.55
CA TYR A 307 5.48 -14.13 -0.61
C TYR A 307 4.55 -14.88 -1.59
N LEU A 308 3.25 -14.56 -1.58
CA LEU A 308 2.28 -15.15 -2.51
C LEU A 308 2.60 -14.77 -3.96
N GLN A 309 2.91 -13.51 -4.21
CA GLN A 309 3.28 -13.04 -5.55
C GLN A 309 4.64 -13.61 -6.03
N GLY A 310 5.55 -13.92 -5.11
CA GLY A 310 6.81 -14.64 -5.38
C GLY A 310 6.67 -16.17 -5.41
N GLY A 311 5.46 -16.71 -5.25
CA GLY A 311 5.20 -18.15 -5.23
C GLY A 311 5.74 -18.88 -3.99
N GLN A 312 6.08 -18.16 -2.92
CA GLN A 312 6.65 -18.68 -1.67
C GLN A 312 5.53 -19.03 -0.66
N VAL A 313 4.64 -19.92 -1.06
CA VAL A 313 3.39 -20.25 -0.35
C VAL A 313 3.60 -20.72 1.09
N SER A 314 4.67 -21.50 1.34
CA SER A 314 4.94 -21.99 2.70
C SER A 314 5.27 -20.85 3.67
N GLN A 315 5.98 -19.83 3.21
CA GLN A 315 6.31 -18.64 3.99
C GLN A 315 5.06 -17.79 4.22
N ALA A 316 4.23 -17.58 3.19
CA ALA A 316 2.95 -16.88 3.34
C ALA A 316 2.06 -17.57 4.39
N ALA A 317 1.91 -18.89 4.31
CA ALA A 317 1.15 -19.66 5.30
C ALA A 317 1.72 -19.55 6.73
N ALA A 318 3.04 -19.46 6.87
CA ALA A 318 3.68 -19.25 8.17
C ALA A 318 3.36 -17.85 8.74
N ILE A 319 3.33 -16.81 7.90
CA ILE A 319 2.92 -15.45 8.30
C ILE A 319 1.46 -15.44 8.74
N ALA A 320 0.55 -16.04 7.95
CA ALA A 320 -0.87 -16.16 8.33
C ALA A 320 -1.08 -16.90 9.67
N ALA A 321 -0.30 -17.95 9.92
CA ALA A 321 -0.33 -18.68 11.18
C ALA A 321 0.20 -17.84 12.35
N GLU A 322 1.27 -17.09 12.15
CA GLU A 322 1.85 -16.20 13.15
C GLU A 322 0.89 -15.06 13.52
N ALA A 323 0.21 -14.46 12.55
CA ALA A 323 -0.74 -13.37 12.78
C ALA A 323 -1.82 -13.76 13.82
N LYS A 324 -2.26 -15.02 13.83
CA LYS A 324 -3.23 -15.55 14.80
C LYS A 324 -2.70 -15.58 16.24
N THR A 325 -1.41 -15.45 16.46
CA THR A 325 -0.81 -15.42 17.81
C THR A 325 -0.81 -14.02 18.44
N VAL A 326 -1.04 -12.98 17.65
CA VAL A 326 -1.12 -11.59 18.13
C VAL A 326 -2.43 -11.37 18.87
N ARG A 327 -2.40 -10.65 19.99
CA ARG A 327 -3.58 -10.35 20.78
C ARG A 327 -4.02 -8.90 20.54
N GLN A 328 -5.32 -8.66 20.58
CA GLN A 328 -5.88 -7.28 20.50
C GLN A 328 -5.28 -6.35 21.55
N SER A 329 -4.96 -6.86 22.75
CA SER A 329 -4.34 -6.07 23.83
C SER A 329 -2.93 -5.56 23.51
N ASP A 330 -2.28 -6.11 22.50
CA ASP A 330 -0.92 -5.79 22.11
C ASP A 330 -0.89 -4.70 21.02
N VAL A 331 -2.06 -4.37 20.45
CA VAL A 331 -2.26 -3.30 19.45
C VAL A 331 -2.43 -1.95 20.15
N ASP A 332 -1.82 -0.90 19.61
CA ASP A 332 -1.98 0.47 20.12
C ASP A 332 -3.47 0.90 20.08
N PRO A 333 -4.02 1.45 21.16
CA PRO A 333 -5.42 1.89 21.23
C PRO A 333 -5.82 2.94 20.18
N ARG A 334 -4.87 3.60 19.52
CA ARG A 334 -5.15 4.49 18.37
C ARG A 334 -5.65 3.75 17.14
N TYR A 335 -5.45 2.43 17.07
CA TYR A 335 -5.85 1.56 15.95
C TYR A 335 -6.83 0.46 16.39
N PRO A 336 -8.01 0.81 16.94
CA PRO A 336 -8.88 -0.14 17.66
C PRO A 336 -9.40 -1.29 16.80
N ASN A 337 -9.48 -1.08 15.49
CA ASN A 337 -10.01 -2.07 14.54
C ASN A 337 -8.92 -2.77 13.73
N TYR A 338 -7.65 -2.41 13.91
CA TYR A 338 -6.59 -2.88 13.04
C TYR A 338 -6.38 -4.39 13.13
N TYR A 339 -6.32 -4.92 14.34
CA TYR A 339 -6.18 -6.34 14.59
C TYR A 339 -7.25 -7.20 13.89
N SER A 340 -8.52 -6.83 14.03
CA SER A 340 -9.62 -7.58 13.44
C SER A 340 -9.66 -7.52 11.91
N ILE A 341 -9.23 -6.39 11.32
CA ILE A 341 -9.14 -6.23 9.87
C ILE A 341 -8.06 -7.17 9.32
N VAL A 342 -6.88 -7.14 9.92
CA VAL A 342 -5.73 -7.90 9.44
C VAL A 342 -5.93 -9.39 9.68
N GLU A 343 -6.44 -9.81 10.85
CA GLU A 343 -6.72 -11.21 11.16
C GLU A 343 -7.69 -11.85 10.15
N ALA A 344 -8.69 -11.13 9.70
CA ALA A 344 -9.63 -11.63 8.70
C ALA A 344 -8.98 -11.77 7.31
N ARG A 345 -8.08 -10.83 6.94
CA ARG A 345 -7.49 -10.78 5.59
C ARG A 345 -6.50 -11.90 5.31
N TYR A 346 -5.62 -12.25 6.24
CA TYR A 346 -4.57 -13.26 6.00
C TYR A 346 -5.11 -14.60 5.46
N PRO A 347 -6.07 -15.27 6.10
CA PRO A 347 -6.56 -16.55 5.58
C PRO A 347 -7.31 -16.39 4.25
N VAL A 348 -7.97 -15.25 4.02
CA VAL A 348 -8.66 -14.97 2.76
C VAL A 348 -7.66 -14.80 1.63
N LEU A 349 -6.63 -13.99 1.83
CA LEU A 349 -5.59 -13.73 0.84
C LEU A 349 -4.84 -15.03 0.49
N LEU A 350 -4.44 -15.81 1.50
CA LEU A 350 -3.80 -17.11 1.28
C LEU A 350 -4.67 -18.02 0.42
N ALA A 351 -5.96 -18.16 0.73
CA ALA A 351 -6.87 -19.05 0.02
C ALA A 351 -7.08 -18.61 -1.45
N ILE A 352 -7.31 -17.33 -1.70
CA ILE A 352 -7.60 -16.82 -3.04
C ILE A 352 -6.34 -16.83 -3.90
N GLU A 353 -5.21 -16.32 -3.39
CA GLU A 353 -3.97 -16.22 -4.17
C GLU A 353 -3.35 -17.58 -4.48
N THR A 354 -3.56 -18.59 -3.61
CA THR A 354 -3.15 -19.98 -3.91
C THR A 354 -4.17 -20.77 -4.71
N GLN A 355 -5.33 -20.18 -5.00
CA GLN A 355 -6.46 -20.83 -5.67
C GLN A 355 -6.93 -22.10 -4.91
N ASP A 356 -6.81 -22.11 -3.58
CA ASP A 356 -7.35 -23.19 -2.74
C ASP A 356 -8.84 -22.91 -2.45
N TRP A 357 -9.66 -23.29 -3.43
CA TRP A 357 -11.11 -23.05 -3.37
C TRP A 357 -11.81 -23.84 -2.27
N THR A 358 -11.23 -24.95 -1.82
CA THR A 358 -11.74 -25.70 -0.67
C THR A 358 -11.50 -24.89 0.60
N MET A 359 -10.29 -24.39 0.81
CA MET A 359 -9.97 -23.51 1.92
C MET A 359 -10.84 -22.24 1.88
N ALA A 360 -10.96 -21.59 0.71
CA ALA A 360 -11.76 -20.38 0.55
C ALA A 360 -13.23 -20.61 0.92
N ALA A 361 -13.79 -21.76 0.54
CA ALA A 361 -15.17 -22.14 0.81
C ALA A 361 -15.46 -22.47 2.29
N ASP A 362 -14.44 -22.84 3.05
CA ASP A 362 -14.55 -23.25 4.45
C ASP A 362 -14.14 -22.14 5.44
N LEU A 363 -13.78 -20.94 4.96
CA LEU A 363 -13.48 -19.79 5.83
C LEU A 363 -14.68 -19.42 6.69
N LYS A 364 -14.44 -19.12 7.95
CA LYS A 364 -15.49 -18.73 8.87
C LYS A 364 -15.96 -17.30 8.59
N LEU A 365 -17.29 -17.10 8.58
CA LEU A 365 -17.92 -15.78 8.50
C LEU A 365 -17.96 -15.10 9.87
N GLU A 366 -16.83 -15.11 10.57
CA GLU A 366 -16.67 -14.50 11.88
C GLU A 366 -15.87 -13.20 11.76
N GLY A 367 -16.16 -12.26 12.66
CA GLY A 367 -15.40 -11.02 12.75
C GLY A 367 -16.21 -9.92 13.41
N PRO A 368 -15.54 -8.99 14.11
CA PRO A 368 -16.21 -7.96 14.92
C PRO A 368 -16.81 -6.82 14.09
N ASN A 369 -16.52 -6.77 12.82
CA ASN A 369 -16.98 -5.68 11.95
C ASN A 369 -17.37 -6.19 10.56
N TRP A 370 -18.04 -5.34 9.80
CA TRP A 370 -18.50 -5.65 8.46
C TRP A 370 -17.38 -6.08 7.51
N PHE A 371 -16.22 -5.40 7.55
CA PHE A 371 -15.11 -5.68 6.65
C PHE A 371 -14.58 -7.11 6.82
N SER A 372 -14.41 -7.57 8.06
CA SER A 372 -13.97 -8.94 8.35
C SER A 372 -14.91 -9.99 7.76
N GLN A 373 -16.22 -9.78 7.89
CA GLN A 373 -17.23 -10.69 7.34
C GLN A 373 -17.25 -10.63 5.81
N ALA A 374 -17.14 -9.43 5.22
CA ALA A 374 -17.17 -9.25 3.78
C ALA A 374 -15.97 -9.90 3.06
N GLN A 375 -14.79 -9.88 3.67
CA GLN A 375 -13.61 -10.58 3.13
C GLN A 375 -13.86 -12.10 3.00
N ALA A 376 -14.39 -12.73 4.05
CA ALA A 376 -14.73 -14.16 3.99
C ALA A 376 -15.88 -14.45 3.01
N LEU A 377 -16.88 -13.56 2.91
CA LEU A 377 -17.96 -13.68 1.92
C LEU A 377 -17.43 -13.57 0.48
N LEU A 378 -16.46 -12.70 0.23
CA LEU A 378 -15.81 -12.61 -1.06
C LEU A 378 -15.11 -13.93 -1.42
N ALA A 379 -14.36 -14.51 -0.49
CA ALA A 379 -13.71 -15.80 -0.71
C ALA A 379 -14.73 -16.92 -0.99
N HIS A 380 -15.83 -16.97 -0.26
CA HIS A 380 -16.93 -17.93 -0.50
C HIS A 380 -17.55 -17.78 -1.89
N ALA A 381 -17.79 -16.53 -2.32
CA ALA A 381 -18.40 -16.27 -3.63
C ALA A 381 -17.45 -16.63 -4.78
N ILE A 382 -16.15 -16.29 -4.65
CA ILE A 382 -15.11 -16.69 -5.61
C ILE A 382 -15.03 -18.23 -5.69
N ALA A 383 -14.93 -18.91 -4.54
CA ALA A 383 -14.90 -20.37 -4.49
C ALA A 383 -16.14 -21.00 -5.14
N ALA A 384 -17.34 -20.45 -4.90
CA ALA A 384 -18.57 -20.92 -5.55
C ALA A 384 -18.50 -20.81 -7.07
N GLY A 385 -17.94 -19.73 -7.59
CA GLY A 385 -17.72 -19.54 -9.03
C GLY A 385 -16.79 -20.58 -9.63
N HIS A 386 -15.65 -20.82 -9.00
CA HIS A 386 -14.65 -21.80 -9.45
C HIS A 386 -15.10 -23.26 -9.33
N LEU A 387 -15.87 -23.57 -8.30
CA LEU A 387 -16.40 -24.91 -8.07
C LEU A 387 -17.71 -25.17 -8.84
N HIS A 388 -18.23 -24.18 -9.56
CA HIS A 388 -19.55 -24.23 -10.22
C HIS A 388 -20.68 -24.62 -9.26
N ASP A 389 -20.62 -24.11 -8.02
CA ASP A 389 -21.56 -24.41 -6.93
C ASP A 389 -22.57 -23.26 -6.74
N ALA A 390 -23.67 -23.31 -7.49
CA ALA A 390 -24.71 -22.29 -7.44
C ALA A 390 -25.41 -22.16 -6.08
N GLU A 391 -25.54 -23.26 -5.32
CA GLU A 391 -26.16 -23.26 -3.99
C GLU A 391 -25.26 -22.54 -2.98
N ARG A 392 -23.95 -22.78 -3.02
CA ARG A 392 -22.97 -22.05 -2.23
C ARG A 392 -22.96 -20.55 -2.60
N GLY A 393 -22.99 -20.24 -3.88
CA GLY A 393 -23.10 -18.86 -4.36
C GLY A 393 -24.35 -18.16 -3.83
N LYS A 394 -25.50 -18.83 -3.88
CA LYS A 394 -26.75 -18.32 -3.33
C LYS A 394 -26.65 -18.06 -1.82
N ALA A 395 -26.09 -19.00 -1.06
CA ALA A 395 -25.87 -18.84 0.39
C ALA A 395 -24.97 -17.64 0.70
N ALA A 396 -23.88 -17.43 -0.06
CA ALA A 396 -23.00 -16.27 0.08
C ALA A 396 -23.75 -14.95 -0.21
N GLY A 397 -24.62 -14.93 -1.23
CA GLY A 397 -25.46 -13.78 -1.56
C GLY A 397 -26.48 -13.44 -0.44
N GLU A 398 -27.16 -14.45 0.12
CA GLU A 398 -28.10 -14.27 1.23
C GLU A 398 -27.37 -13.73 2.48
N ALA A 399 -26.19 -14.25 2.79
CA ALA A 399 -25.37 -13.78 3.90
C ALA A 399 -24.86 -12.34 3.68
N LEU A 400 -24.52 -11.97 2.42
CA LEU A 400 -24.16 -10.59 2.07
C LEU A 400 -25.32 -9.63 2.35
N GLU A 401 -26.53 -9.94 1.89
CA GLU A 401 -27.69 -9.05 2.07
C GLU A 401 -28.05 -8.90 3.56
N ALA A 402 -27.92 -9.97 4.34
CA ALA A 402 -28.08 -9.90 5.78
C ALA A 402 -27.01 -8.98 6.43
N SER A 403 -25.75 -9.12 6.02
CA SER A 403 -24.64 -8.30 6.50
C SER A 403 -24.80 -6.82 6.13
N VAL A 404 -25.14 -6.50 4.88
CA VAL A 404 -25.40 -5.12 4.42
C VAL A 404 -26.58 -4.49 5.17
N THR A 405 -27.57 -5.29 5.55
CA THR A 405 -28.70 -4.82 6.36
C THR A 405 -28.28 -4.51 7.80
N ALA A 406 -27.41 -5.33 8.38
CA ALA A 406 -26.90 -5.13 9.75
C ALA A 406 -25.93 -3.91 9.84
N TYR A 407 -25.24 -3.58 8.73
CA TYR A 407 -24.27 -2.48 8.68
C TYR A 407 -24.63 -1.43 7.59
N PRO A 408 -25.71 -0.66 7.77
CA PRO A 408 -26.24 0.25 6.73
C PRO A 408 -25.28 1.40 6.35
N GLN A 409 -24.30 1.73 7.20
CA GLN A 409 -23.28 2.73 6.96
C GLN A 409 -22.33 2.39 5.79
N VAL A 410 -22.28 1.13 5.35
CA VAL A 410 -21.43 0.66 4.25
C VAL A 410 -21.99 0.98 2.87
N ARG A 411 -23.25 1.44 2.78
CA ARG A 411 -23.98 1.61 1.52
C ARG A 411 -23.50 2.72 0.61
N ALA A 412 -22.74 3.69 1.09
CA ALA A 412 -22.30 4.81 0.26
C ALA A 412 -20.97 5.39 0.72
N GLY A 413 -19.97 5.40 -0.17
CA GLY A 413 -18.75 6.21 -0.03
C GLY A 413 -17.70 5.68 0.96
N SER A 414 -17.86 4.46 1.51
CA SER A 414 -16.80 3.86 2.32
C SER A 414 -15.65 3.36 1.43
N PRO A 415 -14.42 3.25 1.94
CA PRO A 415 -13.29 2.66 1.20
C PRO A 415 -13.57 1.26 0.64
N ASN A 416 -14.49 0.53 1.28
CA ASN A 416 -14.85 -0.85 0.93
C ASN A 416 -16.22 -0.93 0.22
N ALA A 417 -16.68 0.15 -0.41
CA ALA A 417 -17.97 0.19 -1.11
C ALA A 417 -18.02 -0.74 -2.34
N ALA A 418 -16.88 -1.18 -2.84
CA ALA A 418 -16.77 -2.11 -3.95
C ALA A 418 -17.11 -3.56 -3.57
N LEU A 419 -16.74 -4.00 -2.36
CA LEU A 419 -16.89 -5.40 -1.91
C LEU A 419 -18.29 -6.01 -2.14
N PRO A 420 -19.41 -5.32 -1.86
CA PRO A 420 -20.73 -5.88 -2.14
C PRO A 420 -20.96 -6.21 -3.62
N ASP A 421 -20.48 -5.39 -4.54
CA ASP A 421 -20.67 -5.61 -5.97
C ASP A 421 -19.70 -6.68 -6.50
N GLU A 422 -18.50 -6.77 -5.96
CA GLU A 422 -17.56 -7.85 -6.22
C GLU A 422 -18.12 -9.21 -5.78
N ILE A 423 -18.68 -9.29 -4.58
CA ILE A 423 -19.34 -10.51 -4.07
C ILE A 423 -20.54 -10.87 -4.94
N ARG A 424 -21.43 -9.92 -5.24
CA ARG A 424 -22.63 -10.14 -6.09
C ARG A 424 -22.24 -10.61 -7.49
N ALA A 425 -21.15 -10.10 -8.04
CA ALA A 425 -20.66 -10.53 -9.35
C ALA A 425 -20.28 -12.01 -9.35
N TRP A 426 -19.51 -12.46 -8.34
CA TRP A 426 -19.16 -13.87 -8.21
C TRP A 426 -20.36 -14.77 -7.92
N VAL A 427 -21.34 -14.29 -7.13
CA VAL A 427 -22.61 -14.99 -6.92
C VAL A 427 -23.34 -15.20 -8.25
N ARG A 428 -23.48 -14.17 -9.08
CA ARG A 428 -24.09 -14.30 -10.42
C ARG A 428 -23.31 -15.26 -11.32
N PHE A 429 -22.01 -15.14 -11.30
CA PHE A 429 -21.12 -16.02 -12.08
C PHE A 429 -21.31 -17.50 -11.70
N SER A 430 -21.39 -17.83 -10.40
CA SER A 430 -21.63 -19.19 -9.92
C SER A 430 -22.99 -19.77 -10.39
N GLN A 431 -23.96 -18.90 -10.68
CA GLN A 431 -25.30 -19.24 -11.19
C GLN A 431 -25.35 -19.28 -12.74
N GLY A 432 -24.23 -19.08 -13.44
CA GLY A 432 -24.14 -19.07 -14.90
C GLY A 432 -24.53 -17.75 -15.56
N ASP A 433 -24.77 -16.68 -14.79
CA ASP A 433 -25.10 -15.34 -15.31
C ASP A 433 -23.81 -14.51 -15.52
N LEU A 434 -22.99 -14.90 -16.49
CA LEU A 434 -21.78 -14.15 -16.86
C LEU A 434 -22.08 -12.69 -17.28
N PRO A 435 -23.09 -12.39 -18.11
CA PRO A 435 -23.37 -11.00 -18.47
C PRO A 435 -23.72 -10.12 -17.26
N GLY A 436 -24.50 -10.66 -16.33
CA GLY A 436 -24.85 -9.97 -15.09
C GLY A 436 -23.63 -9.78 -14.15
N ALA A 437 -22.75 -10.75 -14.09
CA ALA A 437 -21.49 -10.67 -13.33
C ALA A 437 -20.56 -9.58 -13.88
N VAL A 438 -20.33 -9.60 -15.21
CA VAL A 438 -19.54 -8.57 -15.91
C VAL A 438 -20.13 -7.18 -15.72
N GLY A 439 -21.46 -7.06 -15.82
CA GLY A 439 -22.16 -5.78 -15.65
C GLY A 439 -21.98 -5.14 -14.25
N LEU A 440 -21.77 -5.96 -13.22
CA LEU A 440 -21.46 -5.49 -11.87
C LEU A 440 -19.96 -5.17 -11.69
N LEU A 441 -19.08 -6.04 -12.19
CA LEU A 441 -17.65 -5.98 -11.86
C LEU A 441 -16.86 -5.00 -12.74
N GLN A 442 -17.27 -4.82 -14.02
CA GLN A 442 -16.57 -3.89 -14.93
C GLN A 442 -16.55 -2.45 -14.41
N PRO A 443 -17.68 -1.85 -13.92
CA PRO A 443 -17.64 -0.50 -13.36
C PRO A 443 -16.75 -0.38 -12.11
N VAL A 444 -16.68 -1.43 -11.29
CA VAL A 444 -15.80 -1.47 -10.12
C VAL A 444 -14.33 -1.46 -10.56
N ALA A 445 -13.97 -2.35 -11.49
CA ALA A 445 -12.63 -2.44 -12.05
C ALA A 445 -12.18 -1.11 -12.70
N ASP A 446 -13.04 -0.51 -13.53
CA ASP A 446 -12.74 0.75 -14.19
C ASP A 446 -12.57 1.91 -13.21
N ARG A 447 -13.31 1.88 -12.10
CA ARG A 447 -13.15 2.86 -11.02
C ARG A 447 -11.86 2.66 -10.26
N GLN A 448 -11.53 1.42 -9.89
CA GLN A 448 -10.28 1.10 -9.17
C GLN A 448 -9.06 1.54 -10.00
N ASP A 449 -9.01 1.17 -11.28
CA ASP A 449 -7.91 1.59 -12.17
C ASP A 449 -7.82 3.11 -12.30
N LYS A 450 -8.97 3.76 -12.48
CA LYS A 450 -9.03 5.22 -12.62
C LYS A 450 -8.50 5.94 -11.40
N LEU A 451 -8.78 5.43 -10.21
CA LEU A 451 -8.37 6.05 -8.95
C LEU A 451 -6.97 5.57 -8.49
N GLY A 452 -6.35 4.63 -9.21
CA GLY A 452 -5.12 3.99 -8.76
C GLY A 452 -5.30 3.22 -7.46
N GLU A 453 -6.56 2.81 -7.16
CA GLU A 453 -6.85 1.93 -6.04
C GLU A 453 -6.19 0.58 -6.30
N GLY A 454 -5.74 -0.05 -5.25
CA GLY A 454 -5.03 -1.31 -5.31
C GLY A 454 -3.98 -1.37 -4.23
N GLY A 455 -3.50 -2.54 -3.95
CA GLY A 455 -2.57 -2.79 -2.87
C GLY A 455 -2.46 -4.29 -2.65
N ILE A 456 -2.56 -4.71 -1.40
CA ILE A 456 -2.53 -6.12 -1.00
C ILE A 456 -3.88 -6.84 -1.16
N GLU A 457 -4.76 -6.35 -2.03
CA GLU A 457 -6.06 -6.94 -2.32
C GLU A 457 -6.06 -7.54 -3.73
N VAL A 458 -7.04 -8.42 -4.02
CA VAL A 458 -7.24 -8.93 -5.37
C VAL A 458 -7.95 -7.87 -6.21
N PRO A 459 -7.36 -7.37 -7.29
CA PRO A 459 -7.99 -6.33 -8.11
C PRO A 459 -9.30 -6.82 -8.73
N ALA A 460 -10.34 -5.98 -8.75
CA ALA A 460 -11.61 -6.32 -9.41
C ALA A 460 -11.41 -6.64 -10.91
N ARG A 461 -10.44 -5.99 -11.56
CA ARG A 461 -10.07 -6.31 -12.95
C ARG A 461 -9.49 -7.71 -13.11
N GLU A 462 -8.75 -8.23 -12.12
CA GLU A 462 -8.27 -9.62 -12.15
C GLU A 462 -9.42 -10.60 -11.97
N MET A 463 -10.36 -10.32 -11.05
CA MET A 463 -11.57 -11.12 -10.87
C MET A 463 -12.40 -11.18 -12.17
N LEU A 464 -12.54 -10.05 -12.88
CA LEU A 464 -13.21 -9.97 -14.17
C LEU A 464 -12.48 -10.81 -15.24
N ALA A 465 -11.15 -10.69 -15.30
CA ALA A 465 -10.32 -11.46 -16.22
C ALA A 465 -10.47 -12.96 -16.00
N GLU A 466 -10.52 -13.39 -14.74
CA GLU A 466 -10.68 -14.80 -14.36
C GLU A 466 -12.06 -15.34 -14.76
N MET A 467 -13.15 -14.59 -14.53
CA MET A 467 -14.50 -14.99 -14.99
C MET A 467 -14.56 -15.18 -16.51
N LEU A 468 -13.94 -14.26 -17.26
CA LEU A 468 -13.86 -14.34 -18.72
C LEU A 468 -13.02 -15.54 -19.19
N LEU A 469 -11.88 -15.78 -18.53
CA LEU A 469 -11.01 -16.94 -18.81
C LEU A 469 -11.74 -18.26 -18.58
N LEU A 470 -12.42 -18.42 -17.44
CA LEU A 470 -13.21 -19.58 -17.08
C LEU A 470 -14.37 -19.84 -18.05
N SER A 471 -14.89 -18.76 -18.67
CA SER A 471 -15.96 -18.80 -19.68
C SER A 471 -15.46 -19.01 -21.12
N GLY A 472 -14.15 -19.18 -21.32
CA GLY A 472 -13.54 -19.35 -22.64
C GLY A 472 -13.50 -18.07 -23.50
N GLN A 473 -13.75 -16.90 -22.93
CA GLN A 473 -13.64 -15.60 -23.60
C GLN A 473 -12.19 -15.10 -23.52
N PHE A 474 -11.31 -15.82 -24.22
CA PHE A 474 -9.85 -15.67 -24.08
C PHE A 474 -9.33 -14.30 -24.52
N ALA A 475 -9.90 -13.68 -25.54
CA ALA A 475 -9.43 -12.38 -26.03
C ALA A 475 -9.74 -11.27 -25.02
N GLU A 476 -10.95 -11.26 -24.49
CA GLU A 476 -11.39 -10.32 -23.47
C GLU A 476 -10.64 -10.56 -22.15
N ALA A 477 -10.45 -11.83 -21.74
CA ALA A 477 -9.67 -12.19 -20.57
C ALA A 477 -8.22 -11.67 -20.67
N LEU A 478 -7.56 -11.89 -21.81
CA LEU A 478 -6.19 -11.41 -22.04
C LEU A 478 -6.12 -9.87 -21.93
N GLN A 479 -7.08 -9.17 -22.49
CA GLN A 479 -7.15 -7.71 -22.41
C GLN A 479 -7.28 -7.23 -20.95
N GLN A 480 -8.13 -7.88 -20.13
CA GLN A 480 -8.30 -7.52 -18.73
C GLN A 480 -7.01 -7.81 -17.93
N TYR A 481 -6.37 -8.98 -18.12
CA TYR A 481 -5.09 -9.28 -17.46
C TYR A 481 -3.98 -8.30 -17.85
N GLN A 482 -3.95 -7.82 -19.11
CA GLN A 482 -3.02 -6.77 -19.52
C GLN A 482 -3.27 -5.46 -18.76
N GLY A 483 -4.54 -5.14 -18.52
CA GLY A 483 -4.93 -4.00 -17.66
C GLY A 483 -4.39 -4.16 -16.25
N VAL A 484 -4.57 -5.33 -15.62
CA VAL A 484 -4.01 -5.62 -14.29
C VAL A 484 -2.50 -5.43 -14.28
N LEU A 485 -1.78 -6.03 -15.24
CA LEU A 485 -0.31 -5.97 -15.29
C LEU A 485 0.25 -4.57 -15.60
N ALA A 486 -0.59 -3.65 -16.07
CA ALA A 486 -0.21 -2.24 -16.25
C ALA A 486 -0.24 -1.45 -14.93
N SER A 487 -1.16 -1.76 -14.02
CA SER A 487 -1.28 -1.12 -12.68
C SER A 487 -0.51 -1.87 -11.59
N ASP A 488 -0.52 -3.21 -11.66
CA ASP A 488 0.05 -4.15 -10.68
C ASP A 488 1.02 -5.12 -11.38
N PRO A 489 2.20 -4.66 -11.77
CA PRO A 489 3.14 -5.45 -12.55
C PRO A 489 3.63 -6.68 -11.77
N ASN A 490 3.95 -7.75 -12.52
CA ASN A 490 4.51 -8.98 -11.98
C ASN A 490 3.60 -9.77 -11.03
N ARG A 491 2.29 -9.47 -10.99
CA ARG A 491 1.34 -10.18 -10.18
C ARG A 491 1.21 -11.64 -10.66
N PHE A 492 1.29 -12.61 -9.72
CA PHE A 492 1.38 -14.06 -10.02
C PHE A 492 0.19 -14.55 -10.83
N ASN A 493 -1.03 -14.36 -10.32
CA ASN A 493 -2.25 -14.85 -10.96
C ASN A 493 -2.56 -14.11 -12.27
N ALA A 494 -2.23 -12.84 -12.38
CA ALA A 494 -2.39 -12.08 -13.61
C ALA A 494 -1.43 -12.57 -14.73
N LEU A 495 -0.15 -12.84 -14.40
CA LEU A 495 0.80 -13.44 -15.37
C LEU A 495 0.39 -14.85 -15.79
N LEU A 496 -0.06 -15.68 -14.83
CA LEU A 496 -0.53 -17.03 -15.10
C LEU A 496 -1.78 -17.02 -15.98
N GLY A 497 -2.76 -16.17 -15.65
CA GLY A 497 -4.03 -16.01 -16.37
C GLY A 497 -3.83 -15.45 -17.77
N ALA A 498 -2.98 -14.43 -17.94
CA ALA A 498 -2.62 -13.88 -19.26
C ALA A 498 -1.97 -14.94 -20.16
N GLY A 499 -1.08 -15.75 -19.59
CA GLY A 499 -0.48 -16.88 -20.31
C GLY A 499 -1.53 -17.90 -20.76
N ARG A 500 -2.44 -18.30 -19.86
CA ARG A 500 -3.55 -19.24 -20.19
C ARG A 500 -4.50 -18.66 -21.25
N ALA A 501 -4.84 -17.38 -21.16
CA ALA A 501 -5.70 -16.71 -22.14
C ALA A 501 -5.03 -16.67 -23.53
N ALA A 502 -3.73 -16.37 -23.61
CA ALA A 502 -2.97 -16.38 -24.85
C ALA A 502 -2.87 -17.81 -25.45
N GLU A 503 -2.73 -18.86 -24.63
CA GLU A 503 -2.80 -20.24 -25.11
C GLU A 503 -4.19 -20.58 -25.67
N GLY A 504 -5.26 -20.14 -25.01
CA GLY A 504 -6.64 -20.32 -25.51
C GLY A 504 -6.87 -19.68 -26.87
N LEU A 505 -6.13 -18.64 -27.21
CA LEU A 505 -6.11 -17.99 -28.54
C LEU A 505 -5.17 -18.69 -29.54
N GLY A 506 -4.39 -19.68 -29.11
CA GLY A 506 -3.34 -20.31 -29.93
C GLY A 506 -2.05 -19.49 -30.03
N GLU A 507 -1.91 -18.41 -29.27
CA GLU A 507 -0.78 -17.48 -29.28
C GLU A 507 0.36 -17.95 -28.35
N ARG A 508 0.87 -19.17 -28.55
CA ARG A 508 1.89 -19.78 -27.69
C ARG A 508 3.14 -18.92 -27.47
N PRO A 509 3.71 -18.18 -28.45
CA PRO A 509 4.82 -17.28 -28.19
C PRO A 509 4.49 -16.16 -27.19
N VAL A 510 3.26 -15.62 -27.23
CA VAL A 510 2.78 -14.62 -26.29
C VAL A 510 2.63 -15.21 -24.89
N ALA A 511 2.00 -16.38 -24.79
CA ALA A 511 1.89 -17.14 -23.55
C ALA A 511 3.26 -17.40 -22.90
N ALA A 512 4.24 -17.86 -23.70
CA ALA A 512 5.59 -18.12 -23.23
C ALA A 512 6.29 -16.85 -22.69
N ASN A 513 5.94 -15.65 -23.16
CA ASN A 513 6.48 -14.41 -22.61
C ASN A 513 5.96 -14.14 -21.19
N TYR A 514 4.65 -14.27 -20.97
CA TYR A 514 4.05 -14.13 -19.63
C TYR A 514 4.62 -15.19 -18.66
N TYR A 515 4.72 -16.42 -19.11
CA TYR A 515 5.26 -17.52 -18.30
C TYR A 515 6.75 -17.35 -17.96
N ARG A 516 7.58 -16.80 -18.85
CA ARG A 516 8.98 -16.47 -18.54
C ARG A 516 9.08 -15.43 -17.44
N THR A 517 8.26 -14.39 -17.51
CA THR A 517 8.21 -13.36 -16.47
C THR A 517 7.77 -13.97 -15.13
N LEU A 518 6.70 -14.77 -15.13
CA LEU A 518 6.21 -15.47 -13.95
C LEU A 518 7.30 -16.36 -13.32
N LEU A 519 7.96 -17.18 -14.12
CA LEU A 519 9.02 -18.08 -13.63
C LEU A 519 10.24 -17.33 -13.09
N ALA A 520 10.59 -16.19 -13.66
CA ALA A 520 11.68 -15.35 -13.17
C ALA A 520 11.35 -14.75 -11.79
N ASN A 521 10.11 -14.31 -11.59
CA ASN A 521 9.65 -13.76 -10.30
C ASN A 521 9.55 -14.84 -9.21
N CYS A 522 9.35 -16.11 -9.61
CA CYS A 522 9.08 -17.24 -8.73
C CYS A 522 10.30 -18.18 -8.55
N ALA A 523 11.52 -17.65 -8.58
CA ALA A 523 12.73 -18.47 -8.39
C ALA A 523 12.76 -19.22 -7.04
N GLY A 524 12.12 -18.66 -5.99
CA GLY A 524 11.97 -19.26 -4.67
C GLY A 524 10.66 -20.03 -4.43
N ALA A 525 9.91 -20.34 -5.49
CA ALA A 525 8.58 -20.96 -5.38
C ALA A 525 8.59 -22.28 -4.61
N ASN A 526 7.54 -22.51 -3.85
CA ASN A 526 7.33 -23.73 -3.06
C ASN A 526 5.82 -24.01 -2.86
N GLY A 527 5.51 -25.08 -2.13
CA GLY A 527 4.13 -25.43 -1.83
C GLY A 527 3.29 -25.66 -3.10
N SER A 528 2.05 -25.17 -3.10
CA SER A 528 1.10 -25.32 -4.22
C SER A 528 1.54 -24.56 -5.48
N ALA A 529 2.33 -23.48 -5.35
CA ALA A 529 2.84 -22.74 -6.50
C ALA A 529 3.68 -23.61 -7.44
N LEU A 530 4.42 -24.60 -6.94
CA LEU A 530 5.18 -25.52 -7.79
C LEU A 530 4.27 -26.29 -8.76
N ALA A 531 3.06 -26.65 -8.34
CA ALA A 531 2.10 -27.31 -9.22
C ALA A 531 1.58 -26.37 -10.30
N ALA A 532 1.25 -25.12 -9.94
CA ALA A 532 0.80 -24.08 -10.87
C ALA A 532 1.87 -23.73 -11.92
N LEU A 533 3.15 -23.79 -11.56
CA LEU A 533 4.28 -23.43 -12.43
C LEU A 533 4.75 -24.56 -13.34
N ARG A 534 4.24 -25.80 -13.23
CA ARG A 534 4.68 -26.93 -14.08
C ARG A 534 4.38 -26.69 -15.55
N HIS A 535 3.13 -26.38 -15.88
CA HIS A 535 2.71 -26.12 -17.24
C HIS A 535 3.41 -24.91 -17.87
N PRO A 536 3.47 -23.74 -17.22
CA PRO A 536 4.29 -22.60 -17.65
C PRO A 536 5.73 -22.98 -18.01
N ARG A 537 6.38 -23.78 -17.17
CA ARG A 537 7.76 -24.23 -17.41
C ARG A 537 7.88 -25.08 -18.68
N THR A 538 6.97 -26.05 -18.87
CA THR A 538 6.92 -26.88 -20.08
C THR A 538 6.75 -26.03 -21.33
N VAL A 539 5.82 -25.07 -21.32
CA VAL A 539 5.59 -24.20 -22.50
C VAL A 539 6.84 -23.38 -22.83
N VAL A 540 7.50 -22.81 -21.82
CA VAL A 540 8.72 -22.02 -22.02
C VAL A 540 9.87 -22.88 -22.57
N GLU A 541 10.05 -24.11 -22.07
CA GLU A 541 11.07 -25.08 -22.55
C GLU A 541 10.81 -25.51 -23.99
N GLU A 542 9.57 -25.83 -24.32
CA GLU A 542 9.19 -26.20 -25.70
C GLU A 542 9.42 -25.05 -26.69
N MET A 543 9.10 -23.82 -26.30
CA MET A 543 9.33 -22.65 -27.14
C MET A 543 10.81 -22.29 -27.29
N ALA A 544 11.64 -22.60 -26.31
CA ALA A 544 13.09 -22.38 -26.38
C ALA A 544 13.77 -23.41 -27.29
N GLY A 545 13.22 -24.64 -27.42
CA GLY A 545 13.74 -25.69 -28.29
C GLY A 545 13.30 -25.57 -29.75
N GLN A 546 12.36 -24.70 -30.11
CA GLN A 546 11.94 -24.48 -31.48
C GLN A 546 12.94 -23.57 -32.21
N PRO A 547 13.47 -23.99 -33.42
CA PRO A 547 14.29 -23.09 -34.22
C PRO A 547 13.43 -21.89 -34.64
N VAL A 548 13.99 -20.68 -34.49
CA VAL A 548 13.36 -19.43 -34.95
C VAL A 548 13.10 -19.62 -36.45
N SER A 549 11.85 -19.84 -36.85
CA SER A 549 11.45 -19.86 -38.25
C SER A 549 11.64 -18.42 -38.78
N GLY A 550 12.85 -18.16 -39.26
CA GLY A 550 13.21 -16.93 -39.93
C GLY A 550 12.32 -16.76 -41.16
N ASN A 551 11.77 -15.56 -41.31
CA ASN A 551 11.22 -15.09 -42.58
C ASN A 551 12.28 -15.20 -43.69
N ALA A 552 12.34 -16.39 -44.33
CA ALA A 552 13.05 -16.57 -45.56
C ALA A 552 12.03 -16.45 -46.70
N SER A 553 11.74 -15.21 -47.11
CA SER A 553 11.24 -14.99 -48.48
C SER A 553 11.33 -13.51 -48.82
N ALA A 554 12.39 -13.14 -49.50
CA ALA A 554 12.36 -12.18 -50.59
C ALA A 554 13.79 -11.83 -51.07
N THR A 555 14.43 -12.74 -51.79
CA THR A 555 15.39 -12.34 -52.83
C THR A 555 15.60 -13.53 -53.75
N ALA A 556 14.80 -13.61 -54.76
CA ALA A 556 15.16 -14.22 -56.03
C ALA A 556 14.24 -13.61 -57.06
N ASN A 557 14.74 -12.59 -57.78
CA ASN A 557 14.80 -12.57 -59.24
C ASN A 557 15.24 -11.17 -59.72
N GLN A 558 16.35 -11.24 -60.40
CA GLN A 558 16.83 -10.37 -61.48
C GLN A 558 17.01 -8.88 -61.20
#